data_874c7a50e1e10ca35d18ce5a76efb4b3
#
_entry.id   874c7a50e1e10ca35d18ce5a76efb4b3
#
_cell.length_a   1.000
_cell.length_b   1.000
_cell.length_c   1.000
_cell.angle_alpha   90.00
_cell.angle_beta   90.00
_cell.angle_gamma   90.00
#
_symmetry.space_group_name_H-M   'P 1'
#
loop_
_entity.id
_entity.type
_entity.pdbx_description
1 polymer ?
#
loop_
_entity_poly.entity_id
_entity_poly.type
_entity_poly.pdbx_seq_one_letter_code
_entity_poly.pdbx_strand_id
1 'polypeptide(L)'
;ERQMKIERQHDHGDLLLYDEERDNKYPVFEDYNGTHIMSPNDICLIEELEPFFEAGIDAFKIDGILQSEEYINVVTEQYREAIDLFNEDPDAYEDEKFMLVDPIEEIQPEHRPFDEGFLYKQTVY
;
A
#
# COMPACT_ATOMS: atom_id res chain seq x y z
N GLU A 1 26.68 -6.61 5.21
CA GLU A 1 25.83 -7.66 4.59
C GLU A 1 24.56 -7.77 5.41
N ARG A 2 23.41 -7.49 4.80
CA ARG A 2 22.11 -7.72 5.43
C ARG A 2 21.90 -9.22 5.59
N GLN A 3 21.68 -9.66 6.81
CA GLN A 3 21.27 -11.03 7.07
C GLN A 3 19.76 -11.14 6.90
N MET A 4 19.34 -11.82 5.85
CA MET A 4 17.94 -12.15 5.61
C MET A 4 17.74 -13.63 5.92
N LYS A 5 16.69 -13.97 6.68
CA LYS A 5 16.33 -15.35 7.00
C LYS A 5 15.03 -15.72 6.29
N ILE A 6 14.97 -16.93 5.76
CA ILE A 6 13.75 -17.52 5.21
C ILE A 6 13.07 -18.33 6.30
N GLU A 7 11.86 -17.93 6.66
CA GLU A 7 11.00 -18.64 7.61
C GLU A 7 9.79 -19.24 6.89
N ARG A 8 9.39 -20.45 7.28
CA ARG A 8 8.14 -21.07 6.80
C ARG A 8 7.02 -20.77 7.80
N GLN A 9 5.95 -20.17 7.32
CA GLN A 9 4.71 -20.08 8.09
C GLN A 9 4.05 -21.47 8.17
N HIS A 10 3.78 -21.92 9.40
CA HIS A 10 3.32 -23.29 9.65
C HIS A 10 1.92 -23.64 9.12
N ASP A 11 1.05 -22.64 8.82
CA ASP A 11 -0.36 -22.89 8.53
C ASP A 11 -0.72 -22.96 7.03
N HIS A 12 0.08 -22.40 6.10
CA HIS A 12 -0.27 -22.36 4.67
C HIS A 12 0.86 -22.71 3.70
N GLY A 13 2.04 -23.12 4.19
CA GLY A 13 3.17 -23.45 3.32
C GLY A 13 3.85 -22.24 2.66
N ASP A 14 3.47 -21.04 3.05
CA ASP A 14 4.06 -19.82 2.53
C ASP A 14 5.46 -19.58 3.08
N LEU A 15 6.37 -19.14 2.21
CA LEU A 15 7.72 -18.74 2.60
C LEU A 15 7.70 -17.24 2.92
N LEU A 16 8.37 -16.88 4.03
CA LEU A 16 8.60 -15.48 4.39
C LEU A 16 10.10 -15.20 4.42
N LEU A 17 10.48 -14.10 3.79
CA LEU A 17 11.81 -13.52 3.92
C LEU A 17 11.77 -12.49 5.04
N TYR A 18 12.55 -12.72 6.09
CA TYR A 18 12.59 -11.86 7.26
C TYR A 18 13.80 -10.92 7.23
N ASP A 19 13.57 -9.63 7.37
CA ASP A 19 14.59 -8.59 7.56
C ASP A 19 14.64 -8.20 9.05
N GLU A 20 15.65 -8.72 9.78
CA GLU A 20 15.81 -8.47 11.21
C GLU A 20 16.04 -6.99 11.55
N GLU A 21 16.62 -6.19 10.63
CA GLU A 21 16.90 -4.78 10.87
C GLU A 21 15.63 -3.91 10.82
N ARG A 22 14.63 -4.34 10.06
CA ARG A 22 13.41 -3.56 9.82
C ARG A 22 12.15 -4.21 10.39
N ASP A 23 12.28 -5.39 10.99
CA ASP A 23 11.17 -6.22 11.47
C ASP A 23 10.09 -6.50 10.41
N ASN A 24 10.50 -6.58 9.14
CA ASN A 24 9.61 -6.82 8.02
C ASN A 24 9.63 -8.28 7.58
N LYS A 25 8.45 -8.80 7.25
CA LYS A 25 8.25 -10.16 6.71
C LYS A 25 7.71 -10.04 5.29
N TYR A 26 8.54 -10.35 4.30
CA TYR A 26 8.18 -10.29 2.90
C TYR A 26 7.65 -11.64 2.42
N PRO A 27 6.41 -11.74 1.91
CA PRO A 27 5.93 -12.96 1.29
C PRO A 27 6.80 -13.36 0.10
N VAL A 28 7.15 -14.64 0.03
CA VAL A 28 7.96 -15.20 -1.06
C VAL A 28 7.24 -16.40 -1.63
N PHE A 29 7.12 -16.46 -2.95
CA PHE A 29 6.66 -17.65 -3.64
C PHE A 29 7.50 -17.92 -4.88
N GLU A 30 7.50 -19.18 -5.31
CA GLU A 30 8.24 -19.63 -6.47
C GLU A 30 7.30 -20.28 -7.48
N ASP A 31 7.50 -19.95 -8.75
CA ASP A 31 6.86 -20.59 -9.87
C ASP A 31 7.88 -20.88 -11.00
N TYR A 32 7.39 -21.27 -12.17
CA TYR A 32 8.25 -21.57 -13.34
C TYR A 32 8.97 -20.31 -13.89
N ASN A 33 8.56 -19.10 -13.52
CA ASN A 33 9.22 -17.84 -13.91
C ASN A 33 10.32 -17.43 -12.93
N GLY A 34 10.35 -18.01 -11.73
CA GLY A 34 11.36 -17.75 -10.71
C GLY A 34 10.81 -17.50 -9.32
N THR A 35 11.63 -16.83 -8.51
CA THR A 35 11.29 -16.45 -7.14
C THR A 35 10.72 -15.03 -7.11
N HIS A 36 9.55 -14.88 -6.51
CA HIS A 36 8.84 -13.61 -6.36
C HIS A 36 8.84 -13.19 -4.89
N ILE A 37 9.33 -11.98 -4.62
CA ILE A 37 9.32 -11.36 -3.30
C ILE A 37 8.28 -10.23 -3.34
N MET A 38 7.25 -10.33 -2.50
CA MET A 38 6.14 -9.39 -2.47
C MET A 38 6.31 -8.37 -1.35
N SER A 39 5.70 -7.20 -1.49
CA SER A 39 5.59 -6.24 -0.40
C SER A 39 4.78 -6.84 0.75
N PRO A 40 5.18 -6.61 2.02
CA PRO A 40 4.41 -7.05 3.18
C PRO A 40 3.14 -6.20 3.38
N ASN A 41 3.15 -4.95 2.89
CA ASN A 41 2.10 -3.98 3.07
C ASN A 41 1.53 -3.54 1.72
N ASP A 42 0.29 -3.12 1.71
CA ASP A 42 -0.29 -2.38 0.61
C ASP A 42 0.05 -0.88 0.75
N ILE A 43 0.08 -0.14 -0.34
CA ILE A 43 0.37 1.30 -0.33
C ILE A 43 -0.96 2.05 -0.40
N CYS A 44 -1.23 2.88 0.60
CA CYS A 44 -2.35 3.82 0.61
C CYS A 44 -1.81 5.25 0.78
N LEU A 45 -2.11 6.13 -0.16
CA LEU A 45 -1.63 7.51 -0.20
C LEU A 45 -2.79 8.53 -0.21
N ILE A 46 -3.97 8.11 0.21
CA ILE A 46 -5.17 8.95 0.14
C ILE A 46 -5.08 10.19 1.05
N GLU A 47 -4.33 10.09 2.14
CA GLU A 47 -4.07 11.20 3.06
C GLU A 47 -2.93 12.11 2.59
N GLU A 48 -2.18 11.70 1.56
CA GLU A 48 -0.93 12.30 1.11
C GLU A 48 -1.02 12.81 -0.35
N LEU A 49 -2.21 13.24 -0.80
CA LEU A 49 -2.40 13.66 -2.19
C LEU A 49 -1.78 15.04 -2.49
N GLU A 50 -1.72 15.95 -1.51
CA GLU A 50 -1.22 17.32 -1.69
C GLU A 50 0.17 17.37 -2.34
N PRO A 51 1.21 16.66 -1.85
CA PRO A 51 2.55 16.69 -2.44
C PRO A 51 2.57 16.25 -3.92
N PHE A 52 1.66 15.36 -4.32
CA PHE A 52 1.56 14.89 -5.70
C PHE A 52 0.92 15.94 -6.60
N PHE A 53 -0.11 16.64 -6.12
CA PHE A 53 -0.71 17.75 -6.86
C PHE A 53 0.25 18.92 -7.01
N GLU A 54 1.00 19.26 -5.96
CA GLU A 54 2.05 20.29 -6.01
C GLU A 54 3.16 19.93 -7.00
N ALA A 55 3.51 18.63 -7.09
CA ALA A 55 4.48 18.14 -8.08
C ALA A 55 3.95 18.11 -9.50
N GLY A 56 2.66 18.41 -9.73
CA GLY A 56 2.03 18.44 -11.05
C GLY A 56 1.76 17.05 -11.64
N ILE A 57 1.43 16.05 -10.79
CA ILE A 57 1.04 14.71 -11.26
C ILE A 57 -0.34 14.79 -11.91
N ASP A 58 -0.45 14.31 -13.17
CA ASP A 58 -1.69 14.35 -13.94
C ASP A 58 -2.62 13.16 -13.69
N ALA A 59 -2.09 12.02 -13.24
CA ALA A 59 -2.86 10.80 -13.07
C ALA A 59 -2.27 9.87 -11.99
N PHE A 60 -3.16 9.19 -11.27
CA PHE A 60 -2.82 8.13 -10.33
C PHE A 60 -3.27 6.78 -10.91
N LYS A 61 -2.38 5.79 -10.82
CA LYS A 61 -2.71 4.41 -11.19
C LYS A 61 -2.89 3.59 -9.92
N ILE A 62 -4.04 2.94 -9.80
CA ILE A 62 -4.29 1.94 -8.76
C ILE A 62 -3.89 0.58 -9.31
N ASP A 63 -2.98 -0.11 -8.62
CA ASP A 63 -2.60 -1.47 -8.92
C ASP A 63 -3.33 -2.43 -7.97
N GLY A 64 -4.38 -3.05 -8.49
CA GLY A 64 -5.26 -3.96 -7.75
C GLY A 64 -5.03 -5.44 -8.07
N ILE A 65 -3.82 -5.82 -8.51
CA ILE A 65 -3.53 -7.21 -8.85
C ILE A 65 -3.75 -8.13 -7.64
N LEU A 66 -4.45 -9.25 -7.84
CA LEU A 66 -4.84 -10.22 -6.81
C LEU A 66 -5.82 -9.70 -5.74
N GLN A 67 -6.32 -8.47 -5.88
CA GLN A 67 -7.37 -7.94 -5.02
C GLN A 67 -8.77 -8.34 -5.50
N SER A 68 -9.75 -8.35 -4.58
CA SER A 68 -11.14 -8.61 -4.94
C SER A 68 -11.76 -7.45 -5.72
N GLU A 69 -12.81 -7.73 -6.49
CA GLU A 69 -13.58 -6.69 -7.19
C GLU A 69 -14.14 -5.65 -6.20
N GLU A 70 -14.65 -6.11 -5.05
CA GLU A 70 -15.14 -5.24 -3.98
C GLU A 70 -14.05 -4.30 -3.46
N TYR A 71 -12.86 -4.83 -3.20
CA TYR A 71 -11.71 -4.03 -2.74
C TYR A 71 -11.34 -2.96 -3.77
N ILE A 72 -11.22 -3.32 -5.05
CA ILE A 72 -10.88 -2.38 -6.12
C ILE A 72 -11.94 -1.29 -6.25
N ASN A 73 -13.22 -1.64 -6.14
CA ASN A 73 -14.32 -0.67 -6.21
C ASN A 73 -14.25 0.34 -5.07
N VAL A 74 -14.13 -0.11 -3.81
CA VAL A 74 -14.04 0.77 -2.64
C VAL A 74 -12.82 1.68 -2.74
N VAL A 75 -11.64 1.14 -3.03
CA VAL A 75 -10.41 1.94 -3.15
C VAL A 75 -10.53 2.97 -4.26
N THR A 76 -11.06 2.59 -5.42
CA THR A 76 -11.21 3.52 -6.56
C THR A 76 -12.19 4.64 -6.24
N GLU A 77 -13.29 4.33 -5.56
CA GLU A 77 -14.30 5.31 -5.14
C GLU A 77 -13.71 6.32 -4.15
N GLN A 78 -13.01 5.85 -3.11
CA GLN A 78 -12.40 6.73 -2.12
C GLN A 78 -11.30 7.62 -2.71
N TYR A 79 -10.44 7.09 -3.58
CA TYR A 79 -9.45 7.92 -4.28
C TYR A 79 -10.12 8.94 -5.22
N ARG A 80 -11.20 8.57 -5.91
CA ARG A 80 -11.93 9.52 -6.76
C ARG A 80 -12.52 10.66 -5.93
N GLU A 81 -13.14 10.34 -4.82
CA GLU A 81 -13.72 11.31 -3.89
C GLU A 81 -12.64 12.24 -3.31
N ALA A 82 -11.51 11.69 -2.85
CA ALA A 82 -10.39 12.47 -2.34
C ALA A 82 -9.81 13.45 -3.38
N ILE A 83 -9.63 13.00 -4.62
CA ILE A 83 -9.12 13.83 -5.72
C ILE A 83 -10.12 14.93 -6.07
N ASP A 84 -11.40 14.63 -6.13
CA ASP A 84 -12.43 15.61 -6.44
C ASP A 84 -12.55 16.65 -5.34
N LEU A 85 -12.54 16.20 -4.07
CA LEU A 85 -12.57 17.10 -2.90
C LEU A 85 -11.34 18.02 -2.88
N PHE A 86 -10.14 17.49 -3.09
CA PHE A 86 -8.92 18.31 -3.16
C PHE A 86 -9.00 19.36 -4.27
N ASN A 87 -9.52 19.02 -5.44
CA ASN A 87 -9.65 19.96 -6.55
C ASN A 87 -10.72 21.04 -6.32
N GLU A 88 -11.78 20.72 -5.59
CA GLU A 88 -12.84 21.67 -5.28
C GLU A 88 -12.50 22.57 -4.08
N ASP A 89 -12.00 21.98 -3.01
CA ASP A 89 -11.69 22.65 -1.75
C ASP A 89 -10.54 21.90 -1.02
N PRO A 90 -9.28 22.34 -1.22
CA PRO A 90 -8.14 21.72 -0.54
C PRO A 90 -8.20 21.76 0.99
N ASP A 91 -8.83 22.81 1.57
CA ASP A 91 -8.97 22.92 3.03
C ASP A 91 -9.96 21.87 3.55
N ALA A 92 -11.08 21.65 2.83
CA ALA A 92 -12.02 20.58 3.15
C ALA A 92 -11.38 19.19 3.03
N TYR A 93 -10.54 18.97 2.01
CA TYR A 93 -9.78 17.73 1.90
C TYR A 93 -8.88 17.50 3.13
N GLU A 94 -8.14 18.50 3.59
CA GLU A 94 -7.30 18.37 4.80
C GLU A 94 -8.11 18.01 6.05
N ASP A 95 -9.32 18.54 6.18
CA ASP A 95 -10.21 18.26 7.31
C ASP A 95 -10.84 16.85 7.23
N GLU A 96 -11.09 16.34 6.03
CA GLU A 96 -11.87 15.10 5.80
C GLU A 96 -11.03 13.89 5.37
N LYS A 97 -9.77 14.06 4.95
CA LYS A 97 -8.93 13.00 4.36
C LYS A 97 -8.85 11.72 5.22
N PHE A 98 -8.86 11.85 6.54
CA PHE A 98 -8.84 10.71 7.46
C PHE A 98 -10.11 9.86 7.38
N MET A 99 -11.27 10.48 7.15
CA MET A 99 -12.53 9.76 6.99
C MET A 99 -12.62 9.03 5.65
N LEU A 100 -11.89 9.48 4.63
CA LEU A 100 -11.84 8.82 3.33
C LEU A 100 -11.03 7.51 3.36
N VAL A 101 -10.19 7.31 4.37
CA VAL A 101 -9.46 6.07 4.60
C VAL A 101 -10.34 5.01 5.27
N ASP A 102 -11.27 5.39 6.14
CA ASP A 102 -12.07 4.46 6.94
C ASP A 102 -12.72 3.31 6.12
N PRO A 103 -13.37 3.55 4.95
CA PRO A 103 -13.95 2.46 4.17
C PRO A 103 -12.90 1.48 3.60
N ILE A 104 -11.66 1.94 3.38
CA ILE A 104 -10.56 1.10 2.94
C ILE A 104 -10.06 0.26 4.12
N GLU A 105 -9.92 0.85 5.30
CA GLU A 105 -9.53 0.13 6.52
C GLU A 105 -10.51 -1.00 6.87
N GLU A 106 -11.81 -0.78 6.72
CA GLU A 106 -12.84 -1.78 7.02
C GLU A 106 -12.72 -3.05 6.17
N ILE A 107 -12.21 -2.94 4.95
CA ILE A 107 -12.03 -4.07 4.02
C ILE A 107 -10.60 -4.57 3.93
N GLN A 108 -9.65 -3.89 4.58
CA GLN A 108 -8.23 -4.26 4.54
C GLN A 108 -7.98 -5.56 5.29
N PRO A 109 -7.34 -6.57 4.66
CA PRO A 109 -7.01 -7.80 5.35
C PRO A 109 -6.06 -7.57 6.54
N GLU A 110 -6.36 -8.16 7.70
CA GLU A 110 -5.54 -8.03 8.92
C GLU A 110 -4.06 -8.39 8.72
N HIS A 111 -3.78 -9.34 7.82
CA HIS A 111 -2.42 -9.80 7.53
C HIS A 111 -1.67 -8.93 6.52
N ARG A 112 -2.31 -7.93 5.94
CA ARG A 112 -1.74 -6.99 4.98
C ARG A 112 -2.11 -5.55 5.35
N PRO A 113 -1.46 -4.97 6.37
CA PRO A 113 -1.65 -3.56 6.69
C PRO A 113 -1.20 -2.68 5.51
N PHE A 114 -1.62 -1.44 5.47
CA PHE A 114 -1.11 -0.47 4.50
C PHE A 114 -0.23 0.59 5.15
N ASP A 115 0.63 1.21 4.34
CA ASP A 115 1.50 2.34 4.72
C ASP A 115 1.69 3.29 3.52
N GLU A 116 2.46 4.35 3.71
CA GLU A 116 2.79 5.32 2.65
C GLU A 116 3.94 4.83 1.73
N GLY A 117 4.35 3.58 1.85
CA GLY A 117 5.41 2.98 1.05
C GLY A 117 6.77 3.68 1.25
N PHE A 118 7.29 4.26 0.17
CA PHE A 118 8.60 4.94 0.17
C PHE A 118 8.50 6.47 0.14
N LEU A 119 7.30 7.04 0.26
CA LEU A 119 7.07 8.47 0.06
C LEU A 119 8.00 9.35 0.90
N TYR A 120 8.19 9.02 2.17
CA TYR A 120 9.02 9.76 3.11
C TYR A 120 10.33 9.04 3.51
N LYS A 121 10.59 7.86 2.93
CA LYS A 121 11.79 7.10 3.26
C LYS A 121 12.99 7.62 2.49
N GLN A 122 14.09 7.90 3.21
CA GLN A 122 15.37 8.24 2.58
C GLN A 122 15.92 7.02 1.83
N THR A 123 16.28 7.23 0.57
CA THR A 123 16.97 6.21 -0.21
C THR A 123 18.41 6.13 0.29
N VAL A 124 18.79 4.95 0.79
CA VAL A 124 20.18 4.64 1.15
C VAL A 124 20.81 3.92 -0.04
N TYR A 125 21.81 4.53 -0.64
CA TYR A 125 22.57 3.96 -1.74
C TYR A 125 23.73 3.11 -1.22
#